data_2472725c6ff3a3e7c9bd3689b3da5fe6
#
_entry.id   2472725c6ff3a3e7c9bd3689b3da5fe6
#
_cell.length_a   1.000
_cell.length_b   1.000
_cell.length_c   1.000
_cell.angle_alpha   90.00
_cell.angle_beta   90.00
_cell.angle_gamma   90.00
#
_symmetry.space_group_name_H-M   'P 1'
#
loop_
_entity.id
_entity.type
_entity.pdbx_description
1 polymer ?
#
loop_
_entity_poly.entity_id
_entity_poly.type
_entity_poly.pdbx_seq_one_letter_code
_entity_poly.pdbx_strand_id
1 'polypeptide(L)'
;PTFGADDALVAKSAKPPVPPMLVKDSNGDLVPLVDLQGKFRPEMRELAGKFVKNEYYEKDNTPEKSVDVEIAIKLKTENKAFKVEKYKHSYPNCWRTDKPILYYPIDSWFIKASSFRDKMVSLNKKINWKPKSTGEGRFEKWLENVNDWNLSRSRFWGIPLPIWRTEDGKEEICIGSIEELINEIEKSVDKGFMKENIFSEFKLNDLSDENYSKIDLHKNVVDSIILVSNSGKKMKREEDLIDVW
;
A
#
# COMPACT_ATOMS: atom_id res chain seq x y z
N PRO A 1 -15.11 11.20 5.90
CA PRO A 1 -14.28 11.18 4.70
C PRO A 1 -13.36 9.95 4.71
N THR A 2 -13.49 9.12 3.66
CA THR A 2 -12.78 7.83 3.58
C THR A 2 -11.63 7.92 2.56
N PHE A 3 -11.71 8.84 1.59
CA PHE A 3 -10.86 8.84 0.41
C PHE A 3 -9.85 9.98 0.32
N GLY A 4 -9.88 10.99 1.19
CA GLY A 4 -8.92 12.08 1.25
C GLY A 4 -8.12 12.06 2.54
N ALA A 5 -6.77 12.15 2.48
CA ALA A 5 -5.92 12.12 3.66
C ALA A 5 -6.17 13.34 4.57
N ASP A 6 -6.26 14.54 3.99
CA ASP A 6 -6.52 15.77 4.74
C ASP A 6 -7.92 15.78 5.34
N ASP A 7 -8.93 15.34 4.58
CA ASP A 7 -10.29 15.20 5.07
C ASP A 7 -10.38 14.19 6.22
N ALA A 8 -9.67 13.06 6.12
CA ALA A 8 -9.62 12.06 7.18
C ALA A 8 -8.96 12.62 8.45
N LEU A 9 -7.89 13.42 8.31
CA LEU A 9 -7.22 14.06 9.43
C LEU A 9 -8.15 15.08 10.13
N VAL A 10 -8.83 15.93 9.38
CA VAL A 10 -9.80 16.91 9.90
C VAL A 10 -10.96 16.19 10.59
N ALA A 11 -11.51 15.16 9.98
CA ALA A 11 -12.59 14.35 10.55
C ALA A 11 -12.20 13.69 11.89
N LYS A 12 -10.98 13.13 11.95
CA LYS A 12 -10.42 12.52 13.16
C LYS A 12 -10.20 13.53 14.28
N SER A 13 -9.81 14.78 13.95
CA SER A 13 -9.57 15.84 14.92
C SER A 13 -10.82 16.59 15.34
N ALA A 14 -11.96 16.41 14.67
CA ALA A 14 -13.23 17.04 15.01
C ALA A 14 -13.74 16.58 16.40
N LYS A 15 -14.58 17.43 17.01
CA LYS A 15 -15.20 17.15 18.32
C LYS A 15 -16.71 17.21 18.21
N PRO A 16 -17.44 16.08 18.24
CA PRO A 16 -16.93 14.69 18.27
C PRO A 16 -16.25 14.31 16.94
N PRO A 17 -15.35 13.29 16.95
CA PRO A 17 -14.73 12.80 15.72
C PRO A 17 -15.77 12.29 14.73
N VAL A 18 -15.55 12.59 13.45
CA VAL A 18 -16.41 12.10 12.35
C VAL A 18 -15.85 10.78 11.86
N PRO A 19 -16.59 9.66 11.99
CA PRO A 19 -16.11 8.36 11.52
C PRO A 19 -16.02 8.32 9.99
N PRO A 20 -15.15 7.43 9.44
CA PRO A 20 -15.11 7.17 8.00
C PRO A 20 -16.46 6.60 7.54
N MET A 21 -16.85 6.96 6.32
CA MET A 21 -18.05 6.42 5.71
C MET A 21 -17.75 5.04 5.10
N LEU A 22 -18.19 3.99 5.76
CA LEU A 22 -17.97 2.59 5.39
C LEU A 22 -19.30 1.85 5.31
N VAL A 23 -19.30 0.74 4.57
CA VAL A 23 -20.42 -0.22 4.52
C VAL A 23 -19.94 -1.58 5.02
N LYS A 24 -20.87 -2.42 5.47
CA LYS A 24 -20.57 -3.83 5.75
C LYS A 24 -20.77 -4.64 4.49
N ASP A 25 -19.73 -5.37 4.12
CA ASP A 25 -19.81 -6.31 3.00
C ASP A 25 -20.54 -7.62 3.39
N SER A 26 -20.59 -8.57 2.47
CA SER A 26 -21.23 -9.88 2.68
C SER A 26 -20.59 -10.71 3.80
N ASN A 27 -19.34 -10.43 4.16
CA ASN A 27 -18.62 -11.11 5.24
C ASN A 27 -18.82 -10.40 6.59
N GLY A 28 -19.43 -9.21 6.59
CA GLY A 28 -19.59 -8.36 7.76
C GLY A 28 -18.43 -7.40 8.02
N ASP A 29 -17.45 -7.35 7.13
CA ASP A 29 -16.29 -6.47 7.21
C ASP A 29 -16.66 -5.04 6.81
N LEU A 30 -16.05 -4.05 7.50
CA LEU A 30 -16.21 -2.64 7.16
C LEU A 30 -15.30 -2.28 6.00
N VAL A 31 -15.91 -1.95 4.86
CA VAL A 31 -15.22 -1.65 3.61
C VAL A 31 -15.61 -0.28 3.06
N PRO A 32 -14.76 0.37 2.23
CA PRO A 32 -15.12 1.60 1.55
C PRO A 32 -16.35 1.42 0.65
N LEU A 33 -17.13 2.51 0.43
CA LEU A 33 -18.32 2.51 -0.42
C LEU A 33 -18.07 2.14 -1.88
N VAL A 34 -16.84 2.31 -2.32
CA VAL A 34 -16.36 2.11 -3.69
C VAL A 34 -15.35 0.98 -3.69
N ASP A 35 -15.37 0.14 -4.71
CA ASP A 35 -14.42 -0.94 -4.90
C ASP A 35 -13.11 -0.45 -5.58
N LEU A 36 -12.14 -1.34 -5.74
CA LEU A 36 -10.86 -1.04 -6.39
C LEU A 36 -10.98 -0.74 -7.89
N GLN A 37 -12.14 -1.00 -8.50
CA GLN A 37 -12.43 -0.66 -9.89
C GLN A 37 -13.05 0.73 -10.04
N GLY A 38 -13.34 1.41 -8.93
CA GLY A 38 -14.00 2.72 -8.92
C GLY A 38 -15.51 2.63 -9.08
N LYS A 39 -16.14 1.48 -8.76
CA LYS A 39 -17.58 1.28 -8.76
C LYS A 39 -18.13 1.32 -7.35
N PHE A 40 -19.33 1.88 -7.20
CA PHE A 40 -20.08 1.73 -5.96
C PHE A 40 -20.40 0.26 -5.69
N ARG A 41 -20.15 -0.18 -4.46
CA ARG A 41 -20.42 -1.55 -4.02
C ARG A 41 -21.91 -1.88 -4.03
N PRO A 42 -22.29 -3.17 -4.07
CA PRO A 42 -23.70 -3.60 -4.06
C PRO A 42 -24.51 -3.02 -2.90
N GLU A 43 -23.88 -2.81 -1.75
CA GLU A 43 -24.49 -2.26 -0.53
C GLU A 43 -24.97 -0.82 -0.70
N MET A 44 -24.51 -0.12 -1.74
CA MET A 44 -24.90 1.26 -2.07
C MET A 44 -26.26 1.37 -2.81
N ARG A 45 -26.98 0.26 -2.95
CA ARG A 45 -28.36 0.18 -3.48
C ARG A 45 -28.51 0.89 -4.83
N GLU A 46 -29.12 2.09 -4.87
CA GLU A 46 -29.39 2.86 -6.08
C GLU A 46 -28.13 3.26 -6.88
N LEU A 47 -26.99 3.35 -6.19
CA LEU A 47 -25.70 3.67 -6.81
C LEU A 47 -24.90 2.43 -7.16
N ALA A 48 -25.32 1.24 -6.74
CA ALA A 48 -24.61 -0.01 -6.94
C ALA A 48 -24.18 -0.24 -8.39
N GLY A 49 -22.92 -0.58 -8.60
CA GLY A 49 -22.36 -0.86 -9.92
C GLY A 49 -22.06 0.36 -10.79
N LYS A 50 -22.47 1.58 -10.39
CA LYS A 50 -22.11 2.81 -11.10
C LYS A 50 -20.68 3.21 -10.81
N PHE A 51 -19.95 3.66 -11.85
CA PHE A 51 -18.63 4.24 -11.65
C PHE A 51 -18.71 5.64 -11.02
N VAL A 52 -17.75 5.96 -10.15
CA VAL A 52 -17.65 7.30 -9.54
C VAL A 52 -17.20 8.38 -10.51
N LYS A 53 -16.63 8.00 -11.65
CA LYS A 53 -16.19 8.90 -12.72
C LYS A 53 -16.71 8.43 -14.07
N ASN A 54 -17.23 9.34 -14.88
CA ASN A 54 -17.72 9.01 -16.22
C ASN A 54 -16.63 8.48 -17.14
N GLU A 55 -15.38 8.91 -16.94
CA GLU A 55 -14.19 8.50 -17.70
C GLU A 55 -13.83 7.02 -17.52
N TYR A 56 -14.44 6.33 -16.55
CA TYR A 56 -14.21 4.89 -16.32
C TYR A 56 -15.13 4.00 -17.16
N TYR A 57 -16.22 4.56 -17.68
CA TYR A 57 -17.08 3.83 -18.62
C TYR A 57 -16.39 3.71 -20.00
N GLU A 58 -16.80 2.69 -20.75
CA GLU A 58 -16.57 2.64 -22.19
C GLU A 58 -17.43 3.68 -22.89
N LYS A 59 -16.96 4.23 -24.01
CA LYS A 59 -17.63 5.37 -24.70
C LYS A 59 -19.12 5.16 -24.95
N ASP A 60 -19.49 3.94 -25.34
CA ASP A 60 -20.89 3.62 -25.70
C ASP A 60 -21.79 3.42 -24.47
N ASN A 61 -21.21 3.23 -23.30
CA ASN A 61 -21.93 2.97 -22.04
C ASN A 61 -21.86 4.14 -21.05
N THR A 62 -21.32 5.29 -21.46
CA THR A 62 -21.20 6.46 -20.60
C THR A 62 -22.57 7.07 -20.35
N PRO A 63 -23.02 7.18 -19.07
CA PRO A 63 -24.31 7.78 -18.76
C PRO A 63 -24.32 9.28 -19.08
N GLU A 64 -25.47 9.80 -19.47
CA GLU A 64 -25.65 11.24 -19.77
C GLU A 64 -25.34 12.12 -18.55
N LYS A 65 -25.71 11.66 -17.36
CA LYS A 65 -25.44 12.34 -16.09
C LYS A 65 -24.39 11.58 -15.32
N SER A 66 -23.38 12.29 -14.83
CA SER A 66 -22.42 11.68 -13.91
C SER A 66 -23.10 11.36 -12.57
N VAL A 67 -22.54 10.41 -11.84
CA VAL A 67 -23.02 10.02 -10.52
C VAL A 67 -23.00 11.19 -9.53
N ASP A 68 -22.04 12.12 -9.66
CA ASP A 68 -21.99 13.35 -8.85
C ASP A 68 -23.24 14.20 -9.03
N VAL A 69 -23.72 14.34 -10.29
CA VAL A 69 -24.95 15.08 -10.61
C VAL A 69 -26.18 14.35 -10.07
N GLU A 70 -26.24 13.03 -10.19
CA GLU A 70 -27.35 12.24 -9.63
C GLU A 70 -27.44 12.38 -8.11
N ILE A 71 -26.29 12.29 -7.40
CA ILE A 71 -26.25 12.48 -5.96
C ILE A 71 -26.67 13.91 -5.57
N ALA A 72 -26.21 14.92 -6.31
CA ALA A 72 -26.58 16.31 -6.04
C ALA A 72 -28.09 16.53 -6.23
N ILE A 73 -28.70 15.96 -7.28
CA ILE A 73 -30.13 16.02 -7.52
C ILE A 73 -30.90 15.32 -6.38
N LYS A 74 -30.47 14.11 -6.02
CA LYS A 74 -31.09 13.34 -4.92
C LYS A 74 -31.10 14.13 -3.60
N LEU A 75 -29.92 14.66 -3.21
CA LEU A 75 -29.79 15.42 -1.96
C LEU A 75 -30.64 16.71 -1.97
N LYS A 76 -30.75 17.38 -3.12
CA LYS A 76 -31.67 18.52 -3.28
C LYS A 76 -33.13 18.11 -3.12
N THR A 77 -33.55 17.04 -3.79
CA THR A 77 -34.91 16.54 -3.74
C THR A 77 -35.32 16.12 -2.31
N GLU A 78 -34.37 15.51 -1.58
CA GLU A 78 -34.55 15.10 -0.19
C GLU A 78 -34.38 16.25 0.83
N ASN A 79 -34.17 17.48 0.37
CA ASN A 79 -33.88 18.66 1.21
C ASN A 79 -32.70 18.49 2.18
N LYS A 80 -31.69 17.74 1.75
CA LYS A 80 -30.47 17.44 2.50
C LYS A 80 -29.24 18.25 2.02
N ALA A 81 -29.35 18.94 0.88
CA ALA A 81 -28.27 19.75 0.34
C ALA A 81 -28.36 21.20 0.84
N PHE A 82 -27.42 21.64 1.66
CA PHE A 82 -27.33 23.02 2.09
C PHE A 82 -27.01 23.96 0.93
N LYS A 83 -26.02 23.60 0.10
CA LYS A 83 -25.58 24.35 -1.08
C LYS A 83 -24.99 23.41 -2.11
N VAL A 84 -25.27 23.67 -3.38
CA VAL A 84 -24.68 22.94 -4.51
C VAL A 84 -24.17 23.95 -5.51
N GLU A 85 -22.85 23.95 -5.74
CA GLU A 85 -22.17 24.82 -6.68
C GLU A 85 -21.30 24.01 -7.64
N LYS A 86 -21.15 24.52 -8.86
CA LYS A 86 -20.18 23.98 -9.82
C LYS A 86 -18.83 24.63 -9.55
N TYR A 87 -17.84 23.81 -9.23
CA TYR A 87 -16.47 24.26 -8.99
C TYR A 87 -15.52 23.62 -10.03
N LYS A 88 -14.73 24.45 -10.68
CA LYS A 88 -13.74 24.00 -11.68
C LYS A 88 -12.36 24.06 -11.05
N HIS A 89 -11.68 22.93 -11.01
CA HIS A 89 -10.32 22.80 -10.48
C HIS A 89 -9.51 21.78 -11.31
N SER A 90 -8.19 21.80 -11.16
CA SER A 90 -7.32 20.76 -11.72
C SER A 90 -7.54 19.44 -10.99
N TYR A 91 -7.50 18.33 -11.73
CA TYR A 91 -7.61 16.98 -11.18
C TYR A 91 -6.51 16.09 -11.76
N PRO A 92 -5.81 15.28 -10.94
CA PRO A 92 -4.72 14.44 -11.42
C PRO A 92 -5.23 13.26 -12.24
N ASN A 93 -4.61 13.03 -13.38
CA ASN A 93 -4.87 11.88 -14.23
C ASN A 93 -3.69 10.91 -14.23
N CYS A 94 -3.99 9.63 -14.43
CA CYS A 94 -2.99 8.60 -14.60
C CYS A 94 -2.24 8.81 -15.93
N TRP A 95 -0.93 8.96 -15.89
CA TRP A 95 -0.10 9.21 -17.08
C TRP A 95 -0.10 8.07 -18.10
N ARG A 96 -0.52 6.85 -17.71
CA ARG A 96 -0.62 5.70 -18.64
C ARG A 96 -1.95 5.60 -19.34
N THR A 97 -3.04 5.98 -18.66
CA THR A 97 -4.42 5.76 -19.16
C THR A 97 -5.15 7.06 -19.43
N ASP A 98 -4.57 8.19 -19.06
CA ASP A 98 -5.18 9.53 -19.10
C ASP A 98 -6.52 9.64 -18.36
N LYS A 99 -6.85 8.65 -17.53
CA LYS A 99 -8.06 8.63 -16.72
C LYS A 99 -7.83 9.26 -15.35
N PRO A 100 -8.86 9.91 -14.75
CA PRO A 100 -8.77 10.44 -13.41
C PRO A 100 -8.33 9.37 -12.40
N ILE A 101 -7.44 9.70 -11.48
CA ILE A 101 -7.08 8.80 -10.38
C ILE A 101 -8.08 8.92 -9.24
N LEU A 102 -8.19 7.88 -8.40
CA LEU A 102 -8.91 7.94 -7.13
C LEU A 102 -7.90 7.91 -5.98
N TYR A 103 -8.14 8.76 -4.98
CA TYR A 103 -7.52 8.60 -3.68
C TYR A 103 -8.25 7.48 -2.96
N TYR A 104 -7.58 6.37 -2.74
CA TYR A 104 -8.15 5.16 -2.16
C TYR A 104 -7.31 4.67 -0.99
N PRO A 105 -7.89 4.34 0.17
CA PRO A 105 -7.15 3.76 1.27
C PRO A 105 -6.68 2.36 0.87
N ILE A 106 -5.38 2.15 0.88
CA ILE A 106 -4.73 0.87 0.58
C ILE A 106 -3.77 0.56 1.72
N ASP A 107 -3.80 -0.67 2.22
CA ASP A 107 -2.81 -1.15 3.14
C ASP A 107 -1.44 -1.16 2.46
N SER A 108 -0.44 -0.71 3.17
CA SER A 108 0.91 -0.57 2.64
C SER A 108 1.93 -0.80 3.74
N TRP A 109 3.12 -1.24 3.35
CA TRP A 109 4.25 -1.40 4.25
C TRP A 109 5.03 -0.09 4.37
N PHE A 110 5.33 0.29 5.62
CA PHE A 110 6.05 1.51 5.92
C PHE A 110 7.30 1.22 6.74
N ILE A 111 8.38 1.94 6.43
CA ILE A 111 9.49 2.07 7.37
C ILE A 111 9.14 3.22 8.32
N LYS A 112 9.09 2.94 9.62
CA LYS A 112 8.78 3.93 10.67
C LYS A 112 9.96 4.89 10.87
N ALA A 113 10.28 5.67 9.83
CA ALA A 113 11.40 6.62 9.83
C ALA A 113 11.23 7.71 10.90
N SER A 114 9.98 8.07 11.22
CA SER A 114 9.66 9.02 12.29
C SER A 114 10.19 8.60 13.67
N SER A 115 10.37 7.30 13.93
CA SER A 115 10.93 6.80 15.20
C SER A 115 12.41 7.13 15.40
N PHE A 116 13.13 7.45 14.31
CA PHE A 116 14.55 7.80 14.34
C PHE A 116 14.79 9.31 14.17
N ARG A 117 13.75 10.14 14.11
CA ARG A 117 13.82 11.59 13.85
C ARG A 117 14.84 12.28 14.73
N ASP A 118 14.70 12.17 16.04
CA ASP A 118 15.55 12.89 16.98
C ASP A 118 17.01 12.44 16.89
N LYS A 119 17.22 11.14 16.64
CA LYS A 119 18.57 10.59 16.43
C LYS A 119 19.17 11.13 15.12
N MET A 120 18.42 11.19 14.05
CA MET A 120 18.89 11.73 12.77
C MET A 120 19.24 13.22 12.87
N VAL A 121 18.38 14.03 13.50
CA VAL A 121 18.66 15.45 13.77
C VAL A 121 19.93 15.62 14.61
N SER A 122 20.10 14.83 15.68
CA SER A 122 21.27 14.85 16.53
C SER A 122 22.57 14.48 15.76
N LEU A 123 22.50 13.47 14.90
CA LEU A 123 23.64 13.05 14.08
C LEU A 123 23.96 14.08 12.99
N ASN A 124 22.97 14.71 12.39
CA ASN A 124 23.16 15.78 11.41
C ASN A 124 24.01 16.94 11.96
N LYS A 125 23.80 17.29 13.23
CA LYS A 125 24.56 18.35 13.92
C LYS A 125 26.06 18.03 14.11
N LYS A 126 26.45 16.74 13.99
CA LYS A 126 27.84 16.30 14.09
C LYS A 126 28.58 16.33 12.75
N ILE A 127 27.86 16.54 11.64
CA ILE A 127 28.46 16.56 10.31
C ILE A 127 29.05 17.95 10.04
N ASN A 128 30.28 17.98 9.52
CA ASN A 128 30.93 19.22 9.09
C ASN A 128 30.44 19.61 7.68
N TRP A 129 29.29 20.23 7.62
CA TRP A 129 28.69 20.68 6.37
C TRP A 129 29.45 21.85 5.72
N LYS A 130 29.63 21.76 4.40
CA LYS A 130 30.21 22.85 3.58
C LYS A 130 29.35 23.08 2.33
N PRO A 131 28.58 24.16 2.26
CA PRO A 131 28.41 25.23 3.28
C PRO A 131 27.60 24.75 4.48
N LYS A 132 27.84 25.35 5.63
CA LYS A 132 27.17 25.03 6.90
C LYS A 132 25.65 25.15 6.82
N SER A 133 25.16 26.14 6.04
CA SER A 133 23.74 26.38 5.80
C SER A 133 22.98 25.20 5.18
N THR A 134 23.67 24.27 4.51
CA THR A 134 23.03 23.05 3.98
C THR A 134 22.51 22.17 5.11
N GLY A 135 23.32 21.93 6.11
CA GLY A 135 22.97 21.10 7.26
C GLY A 135 22.04 21.75 8.26
N GLU A 136 22.28 23.04 8.58
CA GLU A 136 21.51 23.79 9.59
C GLU A 136 20.21 24.41 9.03
N GLY A 137 19.99 24.34 7.72
CA GLY A 137 18.84 24.94 7.07
C GLY A 137 17.88 23.90 6.52
N ARG A 138 17.90 23.71 5.19
CA ARG A 138 16.92 22.90 4.48
C ARG A 138 16.94 21.43 4.90
N PHE A 139 18.13 20.85 5.09
CA PHE A 139 18.26 19.45 5.43
C PHE A 139 17.83 19.15 6.88
N GLU A 140 18.21 20.01 7.85
CA GLU A 140 17.74 19.86 9.23
C GLU A 140 16.21 19.94 9.31
N LYS A 141 15.61 20.93 8.65
CA LYS A 141 14.15 21.06 8.61
C LYS A 141 13.47 19.87 7.97
N TRP A 142 14.08 19.25 6.95
CA TRP A 142 13.56 18.03 6.35
C TRP A 142 13.63 16.84 7.32
N LEU A 143 14.72 16.69 8.08
CA LEU A 143 14.84 15.67 9.13
C LEU A 143 13.86 15.90 10.29
N GLU A 144 13.65 17.14 10.72
CA GLU A 144 12.68 17.50 11.77
C GLU A 144 11.24 17.15 11.38
N ASN A 145 10.93 17.17 10.09
CA ASN A 145 9.61 16.87 9.54
C ASN A 145 9.55 15.53 8.84
N VAL A 146 10.49 14.59 9.12
CA VAL A 146 10.50 13.29 8.48
C VAL A 146 9.21 12.52 8.77
N ASN A 147 8.61 12.01 7.70
CA ASN A 147 7.46 11.12 7.74
C ASN A 147 7.89 9.67 7.59
N ASP A 148 7.01 8.75 7.98
CA ASP A 148 7.20 7.33 7.71
C ASP A 148 7.24 7.09 6.19
N TRP A 149 8.16 6.23 5.77
CA TRP A 149 8.41 5.98 4.36
C TRP A 149 7.53 4.84 3.87
N ASN A 150 6.59 5.14 2.97
CA ASN A 150 5.82 4.14 2.26
C ASN A 150 6.73 3.39 1.28
N LEU A 151 7.12 2.17 1.67
CA LEU A 151 8.09 1.34 0.97
C LEU A 151 7.44 0.48 -0.11
N SER A 152 6.25 -0.04 0.12
CA SER A 152 5.65 -1.05 -0.73
C SER A 152 4.92 -0.49 -1.95
N ARG A 153 4.92 -1.27 -3.03
CA ARG A 153 4.18 -0.99 -4.27
C ARG A 153 3.49 -2.25 -4.78
N SER A 154 2.21 -2.14 -5.05
CA SER A 154 1.41 -3.17 -5.72
C SER A 154 1.72 -3.19 -7.23
N ARG A 155 2.84 -3.80 -7.60
CA ARG A 155 3.29 -3.97 -9.00
C ARG A 155 3.74 -5.40 -9.25
N PHE A 156 3.78 -5.80 -10.51
CA PHE A 156 4.28 -7.13 -10.87
C PHE A 156 5.82 -7.15 -10.91
N TRP A 157 6.45 -6.15 -11.51
CA TRP A 157 7.92 -6.07 -11.64
C TRP A 157 8.55 -5.15 -10.62
N GLY A 158 9.61 -5.63 -10.00
CA GLY A 158 10.42 -4.93 -9.02
C GLY A 158 11.06 -5.91 -8.03
N ILE A 159 11.64 -5.40 -6.96
CA ILE A 159 12.25 -6.19 -5.89
C ILE A 159 11.13 -6.69 -4.96
N PRO A 160 10.95 -8.00 -4.79
CA PRO A 160 9.95 -8.55 -3.88
C PRO A 160 10.20 -8.11 -2.43
N LEU A 161 9.14 -7.78 -1.72
CA LEU A 161 9.22 -7.50 -0.30
C LEU A 161 9.57 -8.80 0.45
N PRO A 162 10.66 -8.87 1.24
CA PRO A 162 11.12 -10.10 1.85
C PRO A 162 10.37 -10.41 3.17
N ILE A 163 9.04 -10.33 3.14
CA ILE A 163 8.19 -10.55 4.30
C ILE A 163 7.25 -11.71 4.03
N TRP A 164 7.25 -12.70 4.93
CA TRP A 164 6.29 -13.79 4.94
C TRP A 164 5.37 -13.64 6.13
N ARG A 165 4.07 -13.92 5.92
CA ARG A 165 3.03 -13.76 6.93
C ARG A 165 2.07 -14.93 6.92
N THR A 166 1.54 -15.27 8.10
CA THR A 166 0.41 -16.21 8.24
C THR A 166 -0.87 -15.62 7.66
N GLU A 167 -1.78 -16.46 7.20
CA GLU A 167 -3.06 -16.04 6.60
C GLU A 167 -3.91 -15.17 7.57
N ASP A 168 -3.82 -15.44 8.88
CA ASP A 168 -4.51 -14.64 9.90
C ASP A 168 -3.74 -13.36 10.29
N GLY A 169 -2.61 -13.07 9.64
CA GLY A 169 -1.79 -11.88 9.84
C GLY A 169 -1.16 -11.73 11.23
N LYS A 170 -1.17 -12.78 12.06
CA LYS A 170 -0.70 -12.70 13.46
C LYS A 170 0.80 -12.94 13.62
N GLU A 171 1.39 -13.66 12.69
CA GLU A 171 2.82 -13.95 12.70
C GLU A 171 3.42 -13.52 11.36
N GLU A 172 4.58 -12.89 11.44
CA GLU A 172 5.33 -12.42 10.28
C GLU A 172 6.83 -12.55 10.50
N ILE A 173 7.58 -12.73 9.43
CA ILE A 173 9.04 -12.73 9.40
C ILE A 173 9.53 -11.88 8.24
N CYS A 174 10.52 -11.03 8.50
CA CYS A 174 11.25 -10.29 7.49
C CYS A 174 12.61 -10.93 7.30
N ILE A 175 12.86 -11.48 6.13
CA ILE A 175 14.11 -12.18 5.79
C ILE A 175 15.18 -11.16 5.44
N GLY A 176 16.28 -11.18 6.17
CA GLY A 176 17.40 -10.22 6.05
C GLY A 176 18.58 -10.71 5.21
N SER A 177 18.66 -11.99 4.89
CA SER A 177 19.76 -12.57 4.11
C SER A 177 19.35 -13.84 3.35
N ILE A 178 20.17 -14.22 2.35
CA ILE A 178 20.01 -15.49 1.62
C ILE A 178 20.20 -16.68 2.56
N GLU A 179 21.15 -16.60 3.48
CA GLU A 179 21.39 -17.66 4.48
C GLU A 179 20.16 -17.89 5.35
N GLU A 180 19.56 -16.81 5.84
CA GLU A 180 18.32 -16.88 6.62
C GLU A 180 17.18 -17.50 5.80
N LEU A 181 17.03 -17.10 4.55
CA LEU A 181 16.00 -17.66 3.65
C LEU A 181 16.19 -19.15 3.44
N ILE A 182 17.41 -19.61 3.16
CA ILE A 182 17.74 -21.04 3.00
C ILE A 182 17.37 -21.80 4.27
N ASN A 183 17.76 -21.32 5.44
CA ASN A 183 17.48 -21.97 6.72
C ASN A 183 15.97 -22.03 7.02
N GLU A 184 15.20 -21.00 6.68
CA GLU A 184 13.75 -21.00 6.86
C GLU A 184 13.04 -21.93 5.85
N ILE A 185 13.59 -22.08 4.63
CA ILE A 185 13.09 -23.06 3.65
C ILE A 185 13.36 -24.50 4.15
N GLU A 186 14.53 -24.79 4.74
CA GLU A 186 14.82 -26.11 5.32
C GLU A 186 13.81 -26.46 6.41
N LYS A 187 13.49 -25.56 7.33
CA LYS A 187 12.44 -25.80 8.32
C LYS A 187 11.09 -26.10 7.67
N SER A 188 10.81 -25.48 6.53
CA SER A 188 9.58 -25.70 5.77
C SER A 188 9.56 -27.07 5.08
N VAL A 189 10.71 -27.54 4.60
CA VAL A 189 10.88 -28.90 4.05
C VAL A 189 10.69 -29.93 5.16
N ASP A 190 11.33 -29.77 6.31
CA ASP A 190 11.19 -30.65 7.47
C ASP A 190 9.75 -30.75 7.97
N LYS A 191 8.99 -29.66 7.85
CA LYS A 191 7.57 -29.59 8.22
C LYS A 191 6.65 -30.17 7.12
N GLY A 192 7.19 -30.44 5.94
CA GLY A 192 6.42 -30.96 4.78
C GLY A 192 5.58 -29.91 4.06
N PHE A 193 5.88 -28.60 4.21
CA PHE A 193 5.21 -27.52 3.48
C PHE A 193 5.88 -27.24 2.14
N MET A 194 7.18 -27.50 2.03
CA MET A 194 7.95 -27.52 0.79
C MET A 194 8.46 -28.94 0.52
N LYS A 195 8.63 -29.29 -0.75
CA LYS A 195 9.15 -30.60 -1.15
C LYS A 195 10.67 -30.68 -1.03
N GLU A 196 11.32 -29.58 -1.34
CA GLU A 196 12.77 -29.44 -1.38
C GLU A 196 13.16 -27.98 -1.16
N ASN A 197 14.41 -27.75 -0.78
CA ASN A 197 14.97 -26.42 -0.74
C ASN A 197 15.44 -26.04 -2.15
N ILE A 198 14.72 -25.12 -2.78
CA ILE A 198 15.00 -24.67 -4.15
C ILE A 198 16.35 -23.95 -4.32
N PHE A 199 17.00 -23.57 -3.22
CA PHE A 199 18.30 -22.90 -3.19
C PHE A 199 19.40 -23.77 -2.57
N SER A 200 19.21 -25.10 -2.46
CA SER A 200 20.15 -26.03 -1.85
C SER A 200 21.54 -26.06 -2.52
N GLU A 201 21.62 -25.73 -3.81
CA GLU A 201 22.91 -25.67 -4.55
C GLU A 201 23.69 -24.35 -4.35
N PHE A 202 23.06 -23.33 -3.75
CA PHE A 202 23.73 -22.05 -3.49
C PHE A 202 24.71 -22.19 -2.32
N LYS A 203 25.96 -21.79 -2.54
CA LYS A 203 27.04 -21.87 -1.54
C LYS A 203 27.24 -20.51 -0.89
N LEU A 204 27.06 -20.45 0.43
CA LEU A 204 27.38 -19.27 1.21
C LEU A 204 28.88 -18.93 1.07
N ASN A 205 29.21 -17.64 0.96
CA ASN A 205 30.58 -17.11 0.82
C ASN A 205 31.28 -17.43 -0.53
N ASP A 206 30.63 -18.06 -1.48
CA ASP A 206 31.10 -18.18 -2.85
C ASP A 206 30.54 -17.02 -3.69
N LEU A 207 31.39 -16.04 -4.02
CA LEU A 207 31.03 -14.82 -4.76
C LEU A 207 31.14 -14.97 -6.28
N SER A 208 31.27 -16.20 -6.78
CA SER A 208 31.36 -16.44 -8.23
C SER A 208 30.03 -16.23 -8.93
N ASP A 209 30.06 -15.75 -10.17
CA ASP A 209 28.88 -15.58 -11.01
C ASP A 209 28.13 -16.92 -11.22
N GLU A 210 28.88 -18.03 -11.30
CA GLU A 210 28.30 -19.36 -11.40
C GLU A 210 27.43 -19.71 -10.19
N ASN A 211 27.90 -19.36 -8.98
CA ASN A 211 27.13 -19.59 -7.76
C ASN A 211 25.90 -18.68 -7.69
N TYR A 212 26.05 -17.42 -8.07
CA TYR A 212 24.92 -16.48 -8.08
C TYR A 212 23.85 -16.83 -9.13
N SER A 213 24.20 -17.53 -10.20
CA SER A 213 23.24 -18.02 -11.19
C SER A 213 22.28 -19.10 -10.64
N LYS A 214 22.59 -19.69 -9.48
CA LYS A 214 21.78 -20.72 -8.81
C LYS A 214 20.67 -20.16 -7.92
N ILE A 215 20.64 -18.83 -7.75
CA ILE A 215 19.61 -18.20 -6.92
C ILE A 215 18.84 -17.18 -7.75
N ASP A 216 17.52 -17.30 -7.73
CA ASP A 216 16.60 -16.36 -8.35
C ASP A 216 15.64 -15.82 -7.30
N LEU A 217 15.72 -14.52 -7.02
CA LEU A 217 14.87 -13.84 -6.05
C LEU A 217 13.76 -13.01 -6.69
N HIS A 218 13.46 -13.23 -7.97
CA HIS A 218 12.32 -12.58 -8.62
C HIS A 218 10.99 -13.11 -8.08
N LYS A 219 9.97 -12.28 -8.21
CA LYS A 219 8.62 -12.51 -7.67
C LYS A 219 8.05 -13.90 -8.00
N ASN A 220 8.19 -14.35 -9.24
CA ASN A 220 7.69 -15.64 -9.72
C ASN A 220 8.31 -16.84 -9.00
N VAL A 221 9.52 -16.70 -8.47
CA VAL A 221 10.21 -17.73 -7.70
C VAL A 221 9.88 -17.62 -6.22
N VAL A 222 10.11 -16.44 -5.63
CA VAL A 222 9.94 -16.28 -4.17
C VAL A 222 8.49 -16.37 -3.69
N ASP A 223 7.52 -16.09 -4.56
CA ASP A 223 6.09 -16.27 -4.24
C ASP A 223 5.70 -17.74 -4.07
N SER A 224 6.50 -18.69 -4.60
CA SER A 224 6.29 -20.13 -4.42
C SER A 224 6.82 -20.65 -3.08
N ILE A 225 7.62 -19.86 -2.36
CA ILE A 225 8.23 -20.24 -1.10
C ILE A 225 7.21 -20.11 0.03
N ILE A 226 6.96 -21.22 0.71
CA ILE A 226 6.14 -21.26 1.91
C ILE A 226 7.06 -21.45 3.10
N LEU A 227 7.00 -20.56 4.09
CA LEU A 227 7.76 -20.69 5.32
C LEU A 227 6.88 -21.19 6.48
N VAL A 228 7.52 -21.48 7.61
CA VAL A 228 6.87 -21.99 8.81
C VAL A 228 6.93 -20.94 9.91
N SER A 229 5.77 -20.58 10.46
CA SER A 229 5.71 -19.68 11.62
C SER A 229 6.14 -20.39 12.90
N ASN A 230 6.38 -19.59 13.95
CA ASN A 230 6.74 -20.14 15.28
C ASN A 230 5.63 -21.05 15.86
N SER A 231 4.36 -20.78 15.51
CA SER A 231 3.23 -21.65 15.88
C SER A 231 3.04 -22.84 14.94
N GLY A 232 3.91 -23.04 13.95
CA GLY A 232 3.85 -24.15 13.01
C GLY A 232 2.84 -23.98 11.87
N LYS A 233 2.37 -22.76 11.60
CA LYS A 233 1.46 -22.44 10.50
C LYS A 233 2.24 -22.11 9.22
N LYS A 234 1.56 -22.22 8.07
CA LYS A 234 2.10 -21.78 6.79
C LYS A 234 2.16 -20.26 6.73
N MET A 235 3.26 -19.74 6.21
CA MET A 235 3.45 -18.33 5.91
C MET A 235 3.69 -18.16 4.42
N LYS A 236 2.99 -17.21 3.81
CA LYS A 236 3.17 -16.82 2.40
C LYS A 236 3.84 -15.45 2.35
N ARG A 237 4.59 -15.21 1.28
CA ARG A 237 5.21 -13.91 1.04
C ARG A 237 4.12 -12.85 0.78
N GLU A 238 4.33 -11.65 1.27
CA GLU A 238 3.52 -10.47 0.95
C GLU A 238 3.70 -10.10 -0.54
N GLU A 239 2.59 -9.89 -1.25
CA GLU A 239 2.62 -9.72 -2.71
C GLU A 239 3.31 -8.45 -3.21
N ASP A 240 3.42 -7.45 -2.34
CA ASP A 240 4.01 -6.16 -2.65
C ASP A 240 5.51 -6.25 -3.00
N LEU A 241 5.97 -5.21 -3.68
CA LEU A 241 7.34 -4.99 -4.07
C LEU A 241 7.92 -3.78 -3.32
N ILE A 242 9.25 -3.71 -3.22
CA ILE A 242 9.96 -2.54 -2.69
C ILE A 242 10.02 -1.46 -3.78
N ASP A 243 9.70 -0.22 -3.41
CA ASP A 243 9.95 0.94 -4.25
C ASP A 243 11.46 1.21 -4.32
N VAL A 244 11.97 1.28 -5.52
CA VAL A 244 13.40 1.51 -5.79
C VAL A 244 13.57 2.93 -6.33
N TRP A 245 14.49 3.68 -5.73
CA TRP A 245 14.83 5.06 -6.09
C TRP A 245 16.05 5.11 -7.00
#